data_a008c5c1f614da10f356fbb8907f9ac3
#
_entry.id   a008c5c1f614da10f356fbb8907f9ac3
#
_cell.length_a   1.000
_cell.length_b   1.000
_cell.length_c   1.000
_cell.angle_alpha   90.00
_cell.angle_beta   90.00
_cell.angle_gamma   90.00
#
_symmetry.space_group_name_H-M   'P 1'
#
loop_
_entity.id
_entity.type
_entity.pdbx_description
1 polymer ?
#
loop_
_entity_poly.entity_id
_entity_poly.type
_entity_poly.pdbx_seq_one_letter_code
_entity_poly.pdbx_strand_id
1 'polypeptide(L)'
;MLFRSTAVLTPQEIDELMEIMRNLAAEGKSILFISHKLNEIMAVADRCTVLRKGKYIGTVETKNTTAEELSAMMVGRNVSFHVDKKPCQPGDVVLDVEHMTVASKVHKNNAVKDVSLKVRRGEIVCLAGIDGNGQTEFVYGLTGLEPLVSGKISLCGKDITHASIRHRNTMGMSHIPEDRHKHGLVLDYTLEDNLVLQRYFEPEFTSKAGFLRRDNIRKYAERLIEQYDVRSGQGPITVARSMSGGNQQKAIVAREIDKDPELLVAVQPTRGLDVGAIEYIHKQLVAQRDEGKAVLLVSLELDEVMDVPDRILVMYEGEIVGELDPKKTTQEELGLYMAGAKRDEVKA
;
A
#
# COMPACT_ATOMS: atom_id res chain seq x y z
N MET A 1 -30.95 2.47 -2.65
CA MET A 1 -29.89 1.50 -2.84
C MET A 1 -28.63 2.05 -2.19
N LEU A 2 -27.89 1.24 -1.43
CA LEU A 2 -26.68 1.68 -0.70
C LEU A 2 -25.47 0.92 -1.27
N PHE A 3 -24.48 1.66 -1.80
CA PHE A 3 -23.20 1.11 -2.27
C PHE A 3 -22.04 1.59 -1.42
N ARG A 4 -21.06 0.74 -1.16
CA ARG A 4 -19.96 1.06 -0.25
C ARG A 4 -18.54 0.81 -0.76
N SER A 5 -18.32 0.12 -1.87
CA SER A 5 -16.94 -0.17 -2.32
C SER A 5 -16.88 -0.53 -3.80
N THR A 6 -15.97 0.14 -4.50
CA THR A 6 -15.57 -0.13 -5.89
C THR A 6 -14.13 -0.66 -5.97
N ALA A 7 -13.52 -0.98 -4.81
CA ALA A 7 -12.10 -1.32 -4.70
C ALA A 7 -11.68 -2.64 -5.39
N VAL A 8 -12.66 -3.47 -5.76
CA VAL A 8 -12.43 -4.77 -6.43
C VAL A 8 -12.82 -4.77 -7.91
N LEU A 9 -13.24 -3.61 -8.44
CA LEU A 9 -13.70 -3.46 -9.82
C LEU A 9 -12.56 -2.94 -10.72
N THR A 10 -12.56 -3.38 -11.96
CA THR A 10 -11.70 -2.79 -13.00
C THR A 10 -12.20 -1.37 -13.36
N PRO A 11 -11.37 -0.52 -13.98
CA PRO A 11 -11.80 0.80 -14.45
C PRO A 11 -13.05 0.74 -15.31
N GLN A 12 -13.12 -0.22 -16.24
CA GLN A 12 -14.26 -0.40 -17.15
C GLN A 12 -15.53 -0.78 -16.37
N GLU A 13 -15.43 -1.67 -15.37
CA GLU A 13 -16.56 -2.04 -14.52
C GLU A 13 -17.02 -0.87 -13.62
N ILE A 14 -16.10 0.01 -13.22
CA ILE A 14 -16.44 1.24 -12.49
C ILE A 14 -17.25 2.17 -13.40
N ASP A 15 -16.83 2.38 -14.65
CA ASP A 15 -17.54 3.22 -15.61
C ASP A 15 -18.94 2.67 -15.92
N GLU A 16 -19.07 1.35 -16.12
CA GLU A 16 -20.35 0.68 -16.29
C GLU A 16 -21.25 0.85 -15.06
N LEU A 17 -20.70 0.72 -13.84
CA LEU A 17 -21.46 0.95 -12.61
C LEU A 17 -21.95 2.39 -12.50
N MET A 18 -21.11 3.38 -12.87
CA MET A 18 -21.50 4.79 -12.86
C MET A 18 -22.62 5.05 -13.88
N GLU A 19 -22.60 4.40 -15.05
CA GLU A 19 -23.67 4.48 -16.05
C GLU A 19 -24.97 3.87 -15.55
N ILE A 20 -24.93 2.69 -14.95
CA ILE A 20 -26.09 2.04 -14.32
C ILE A 20 -26.72 2.96 -13.26
N MET A 21 -25.89 3.60 -12.42
CA MET A 21 -26.38 4.52 -11.39
C MET A 21 -27.08 5.75 -12.01
N ARG A 22 -26.51 6.35 -13.08
CA ARG A 22 -27.16 7.45 -13.81
C ARG A 22 -28.50 7.04 -14.41
N ASN A 23 -28.58 5.85 -15.01
CA ASN A 23 -29.80 5.33 -15.62
C ASN A 23 -30.91 5.12 -14.57
N LEU A 24 -30.56 4.52 -13.43
CA LEU A 24 -31.49 4.36 -12.30
C LEU A 24 -31.98 5.70 -11.74
N ALA A 25 -31.10 6.70 -11.65
CA ALA A 25 -31.48 8.04 -11.23
C ALA A 25 -32.45 8.70 -12.26
N ALA A 26 -32.19 8.52 -13.54
CA ALA A 26 -33.09 9.00 -14.63
C ALA A 26 -34.48 8.33 -14.59
N GLU A 27 -34.58 7.08 -14.10
CA GLU A 27 -35.84 6.38 -13.84
C GLU A 27 -36.56 6.89 -12.58
N GLY A 28 -36.02 7.91 -11.88
CA GLY A 28 -36.60 8.47 -10.66
C GLY A 28 -36.24 7.71 -9.38
N LYS A 29 -35.21 6.86 -9.39
CA LYS A 29 -34.72 6.20 -8.19
C LYS A 29 -33.77 7.12 -7.44
N SER A 30 -33.85 7.10 -6.10
CA SER A 30 -32.89 7.76 -5.22
C SER A 30 -31.77 6.80 -4.84
N ILE A 31 -30.53 7.23 -5.03
CA ILE A 31 -29.33 6.43 -4.73
C ILE A 31 -28.54 7.14 -3.63
N LEU A 32 -28.20 6.42 -2.58
CA LEU A 32 -27.24 6.84 -1.58
C LEU A 32 -25.95 6.07 -1.80
N PHE A 33 -24.90 6.80 -2.18
CA PHE A 33 -23.57 6.28 -2.49
C PHE A 33 -22.57 6.78 -1.47
N ILE A 34 -21.76 5.88 -0.90
CA ILE A 34 -20.71 6.23 0.06
C ILE A 34 -19.39 5.83 -0.56
N SER A 35 -18.56 6.83 -0.87
CA SER A 35 -17.21 6.64 -1.38
C SER A 35 -16.27 7.67 -0.80
N HIS A 36 -14.99 7.35 -0.78
CA HIS A 36 -13.90 8.29 -0.54
C HIS A 36 -13.14 8.61 -1.84
N LYS A 37 -13.48 7.95 -2.95
CA LYS A 37 -12.92 8.19 -4.28
C LYS A 37 -13.64 9.37 -4.93
N LEU A 38 -12.97 10.52 -4.96
CA LEU A 38 -13.57 11.78 -5.41
C LEU A 38 -13.95 11.75 -6.89
N ASN A 39 -13.18 11.05 -7.72
CA ASN A 39 -13.49 10.90 -9.15
C ASN A 39 -14.84 10.21 -9.35
N GLU A 40 -15.15 9.16 -8.57
CA GLU A 40 -16.45 8.48 -8.63
C GLU A 40 -17.58 9.40 -8.17
N ILE A 41 -17.38 10.17 -7.10
CA ILE A 41 -18.37 11.12 -6.59
C ILE A 41 -18.65 12.20 -7.61
N MET A 42 -17.62 12.79 -8.20
CA MET A 42 -17.76 13.83 -9.23
C MET A 42 -18.42 13.32 -10.50
N ALA A 43 -18.24 12.04 -10.83
CA ALA A 43 -18.78 11.44 -12.05
C ALA A 43 -20.30 11.18 -11.98
N VAL A 44 -20.85 10.85 -10.80
CA VAL A 44 -22.23 10.33 -10.70
C VAL A 44 -23.14 11.05 -9.73
N ALA A 45 -22.61 11.71 -8.70
CA ALA A 45 -23.45 12.31 -7.66
C ALA A 45 -23.95 13.71 -8.04
N ASP A 46 -25.21 14.01 -7.75
CA ASP A 46 -25.75 15.37 -7.87
C ASP A 46 -25.30 16.25 -6.70
N ARG A 47 -25.23 15.67 -5.50
CA ARG A 47 -24.85 16.37 -4.27
C ARG A 47 -23.93 15.48 -3.45
N CYS A 48 -22.94 16.09 -2.82
CA CYS A 48 -22.05 15.43 -1.89
C CYS A 48 -22.20 16.03 -0.48
N THR A 49 -22.46 15.17 0.51
CA THR A 49 -22.46 15.55 1.93
C THR A 49 -21.18 15.04 2.56
N VAL A 50 -20.38 15.96 3.08
CA VAL A 50 -19.10 15.65 3.71
C VAL A 50 -19.27 15.47 5.22
N LEU A 51 -18.81 14.31 5.71
CA LEU A 51 -18.70 13.99 7.13
C LEU A 51 -17.21 13.89 7.51
N ARG A 52 -16.82 14.53 8.62
CA ARG A 52 -15.47 14.46 9.15
C ARG A 52 -15.49 14.24 10.65
N LYS A 53 -14.86 13.17 11.14
CA LYS A 53 -14.84 12.81 12.58
C LYS A 53 -16.24 12.74 13.20
N GLY A 54 -17.19 12.17 12.45
CA GLY A 54 -18.59 12.04 12.88
C GLY A 54 -19.41 13.35 12.86
N LYS A 55 -18.84 14.47 12.39
CA LYS A 55 -19.51 15.75 12.28
C LYS A 55 -19.88 16.08 10.84
N TYR A 56 -21.06 16.63 10.63
CA TYR A 56 -21.47 17.23 9.38
C TYR A 56 -20.61 18.49 9.10
N ILE A 57 -19.99 18.54 7.93
CA ILE A 57 -19.13 19.66 7.49
C ILE A 57 -19.89 20.55 6.50
N GLY A 58 -20.64 19.93 5.60
CA GLY A 58 -21.42 20.66 4.60
C GLY A 58 -21.97 19.72 3.54
N THR A 59 -22.89 20.28 2.75
CA THR A 59 -23.39 19.63 1.53
C THR A 59 -23.18 20.60 0.37
N VAL A 60 -22.60 20.08 -0.71
CA VAL A 60 -22.33 20.83 -1.95
C VAL A 60 -22.95 20.13 -3.14
N GLU A 61 -23.30 20.88 -4.16
CA GLU A 61 -23.66 20.35 -5.47
C GLU A 61 -22.38 20.03 -6.24
N THR A 62 -22.25 18.81 -6.77
CA THR A 62 -21.02 18.37 -7.44
C THR A 62 -20.65 19.21 -8.65
N LYS A 63 -21.64 19.72 -9.39
CA LYS A 63 -21.44 20.65 -10.51
C LYS A 63 -20.80 22.00 -10.14
N ASN A 64 -20.85 22.38 -8.85
CA ASN A 64 -20.41 23.69 -8.32
C ASN A 64 -19.18 23.57 -7.42
N THR A 65 -18.52 22.41 -7.37
CA THR A 65 -17.34 22.16 -6.53
C THR A 65 -16.28 21.40 -7.32
N THR A 66 -15.09 21.26 -6.73
CA THR A 66 -13.97 20.50 -7.30
C THR A 66 -13.56 19.36 -6.37
N ALA A 67 -12.78 18.41 -6.89
CA ALA A 67 -12.21 17.32 -6.10
C ALA A 67 -11.30 17.86 -4.97
N GLU A 68 -10.56 18.94 -5.24
CA GLU A 68 -9.68 19.61 -4.27
C GLU A 68 -10.50 20.23 -3.13
N GLU A 69 -11.61 20.92 -3.44
CA GLU A 69 -12.49 21.51 -2.43
C GLU A 69 -13.13 20.43 -1.55
N LEU A 70 -13.67 19.36 -2.16
CA LEU A 70 -14.21 18.22 -1.41
C LEU A 70 -13.15 17.58 -0.53
N SER A 71 -11.94 17.37 -1.04
CA SER A 71 -10.81 16.86 -0.27
C SER A 71 -10.48 17.77 0.91
N ALA A 72 -10.41 19.09 0.70
CA ALA A 72 -10.15 20.05 1.77
C ALA A 72 -11.25 20.01 2.86
N MET A 73 -12.52 19.83 2.48
CA MET A 73 -13.63 19.65 3.44
C MET A 73 -13.47 18.35 4.23
N MET A 74 -13.09 17.23 3.58
CA MET A 74 -12.91 15.92 4.20
C MET A 74 -11.75 15.92 5.21
N VAL A 75 -10.61 16.50 4.83
CA VAL A 75 -9.37 16.49 5.65
C VAL A 75 -9.31 17.70 6.60
N GLY A 76 -9.84 18.85 6.20
CA GLY A 76 -9.82 20.11 6.96
C GLY A 76 -8.60 20.98 6.67
N ARG A 77 -7.86 20.68 5.63
CA ARG A 77 -6.78 21.46 5.03
C ARG A 77 -6.69 21.14 3.55
N ASN A 78 -5.99 21.96 2.80
CA ASN A 78 -5.67 21.63 1.41
C ASN A 78 -4.83 20.35 1.35
N VAL A 79 -5.14 19.47 0.41
CA VAL A 79 -4.46 18.21 0.14
C VAL A 79 -3.97 18.24 -1.30
N SER A 80 -2.75 17.83 -1.54
CA SER A 80 -2.23 17.59 -2.87
C SER A 80 -2.40 16.11 -3.22
N PHE A 81 -3.03 15.81 -4.34
CA PHE A 81 -3.09 14.45 -4.89
C PHE A 81 -1.79 14.09 -5.60
N HIS A 82 -1.06 15.10 -6.05
CA HIS A 82 0.23 14.89 -6.71
C HIS A 82 1.35 14.88 -5.67
N VAL A 83 2.22 13.90 -5.76
CA VAL A 83 3.36 13.76 -4.85
C VAL A 83 4.60 14.37 -5.50
N ASP A 84 5.06 15.50 -4.92
CA ASP A 84 6.34 16.07 -5.33
C ASP A 84 7.49 15.12 -4.98
N LYS A 85 8.25 14.72 -5.97
CA LYS A 85 9.42 13.84 -5.82
C LYS A 85 10.60 14.35 -6.64
N LYS A 86 11.81 14.15 -6.11
CA LYS A 86 13.05 14.48 -6.81
C LYS A 86 13.18 13.61 -8.09
N PRO A 87 13.96 14.04 -9.09
CA PRO A 87 14.29 13.15 -10.22
C PRO A 87 14.90 11.84 -9.73
N CYS A 88 14.40 10.71 -10.23
CA CYS A 88 14.92 9.40 -9.87
C CYS A 88 16.36 9.25 -10.40
N GLN A 89 17.25 8.79 -9.54
CA GLN A 89 18.64 8.42 -9.87
C GLN A 89 18.91 7.05 -9.29
N PRO A 90 18.54 5.97 -10.00
CA PRO A 90 18.67 4.61 -9.48
C PRO A 90 20.14 4.25 -9.24
N GLY A 91 20.42 3.83 -8.00
CA GLY A 91 21.74 3.34 -7.59
C GLY A 91 21.92 1.83 -7.81
N ASP A 92 22.64 1.20 -6.86
CA ASP A 92 22.88 -0.25 -6.87
C ASP A 92 21.60 -1.05 -6.68
N VAL A 93 21.61 -2.31 -7.17
CA VAL A 93 20.51 -3.25 -6.97
C VAL A 93 20.44 -3.65 -5.50
N VAL A 94 19.29 -3.41 -4.88
CA VAL A 94 18.99 -3.82 -3.50
C VAL A 94 18.22 -5.14 -3.48
N LEU A 95 17.16 -5.25 -4.28
CA LEU A 95 16.41 -6.48 -4.46
C LEU A 95 16.68 -7.04 -5.85
N ASP A 96 17.06 -8.30 -5.90
CA ASP A 96 17.16 -9.09 -7.14
C ASP A 96 16.33 -10.36 -6.96
N VAL A 97 15.32 -10.53 -7.79
CA VAL A 97 14.47 -11.72 -7.87
C VAL A 97 14.70 -12.35 -9.24
N GLU A 98 15.11 -13.62 -9.24
CA GLU A 98 15.43 -14.38 -10.44
C GLU A 98 14.53 -15.61 -10.54
N HIS A 99 13.74 -15.71 -11.61
CA HIS A 99 12.94 -16.89 -11.98
C HIS A 99 12.02 -17.41 -10.86
N MET A 100 11.42 -16.49 -10.09
CA MET A 100 10.62 -16.83 -8.92
C MET A 100 9.29 -17.48 -9.32
N THR A 101 9.04 -18.66 -8.76
CA THR A 101 7.78 -19.39 -8.90
C THR A 101 7.21 -19.71 -7.53
N VAL A 102 5.92 -19.43 -7.33
CA VAL A 102 5.19 -19.69 -6.08
C VAL A 102 3.91 -20.46 -6.38
N ALA A 103 3.65 -21.51 -5.62
CA ALA A 103 2.44 -22.32 -5.78
C ALA A 103 1.19 -21.55 -5.34
N SER A 104 0.07 -21.78 -6.03
CA SER A 104 -1.24 -21.31 -5.55
C SER A 104 -1.74 -22.23 -4.43
N LYS A 105 -2.35 -21.63 -3.39
CA LYS A 105 -3.07 -22.38 -2.34
C LYS A 105 -4.49 -22.77 -2.73
N VAL A 106 -5.04 -22.10 -3.74
CA VAL A 106 -6.45 -22.26 -4.16
C VAL A 106 -6.56 -23.13 -5.38
N HIS A 107 -5.60 -23.02 -6.29
CA HIS A 107 -5.59 -23.72 -7.57
C HIS A 107 -4.41 -24.71 -7.67
N LYS A 108 -4.52 -25.70 -8.55
CA LYS A 108 -3.44 -26.68 -8.80
C LYS A 108 -2.24 -26.09 -9.57
N ASN A 109 -2.38 -24.88 -10.09
CA ASN A 109 -1.35 -24.19 -10.88
C ASN A 109 -0.51 -23.28 -9.98
N ASN A 110 0.65 -22.84 -10.47
CA ASN A 110 1.44 -21.81 -9.80
C ASN A 110 0.74 -20.46 -9.90
N ALA A 111 0.71 -19.72 -8.79
CA ALA A 111 0.17 -18.36 -8.73
C ALA A 111 1.18 -17.34 -9.27
N VAL A 112 2.48 -17.60 -9.10
CA VAL A 112 3.59 -16.82 -9.66
C VAL A 112 4.40 -17.75 -10.56
N LYS A 113 4.68 -17.30 -11.79
CA LYS A 113 5.26 -18.11 -12.85
C LYS A 113 6.50 -17.40 -13.41
N ASP A 114 7.67 -17.87 -13.00
CA ASP A 114 8.97 -17.45 -13.58
C ASP A 114 9.21 -15.92 -13.54
N VAL A 115 8.84 -15.28 -12.42
CA VAL A 115 8.95 -13.82 -12.28
C VAL A 115 10.37 -13.41 -11.94
N SER A 116 10.92 -12.47 -12.72
CA SER A 116 12.20 -11.82 -12.47
C SER A 116 12.02 -10.31 -12.40
N LEU A 117 12.60 -9.67 -11.37
CA LEU A 117 12.58 -8.22 -11.22
C LEU A 117 13.73 -7.72 -10.34
N LYS A 118 14.07 -6.46 -10.51
CA LYS A 118 15.09 -5.78 -9.69
C LYS A 118 14.53 -4.47 -9.17
N VAL A 119 14.88 -4.13 -7.92
CA VAL A 119 14.62 -2.81 -7.33
C VAL A 119 15.95 -2.21 -6.87
N ARG A 120 16.18 -0.95 -7.24
CA ARG A 120 17.44 -0.25 -6.99
C ARG A 120 17.31 0.76 -5.85
N ARG A 121 18.43 1.18 -5.28
CA ARG A 121 18.47 2.29 -4.34
C ARG A 121 17.89 3.56 -4.99
N GLY A 122 17.11 4.31 -4.21
CA GLY A 122 16.52 5.56 -4.69
C GLY A 122 15.45 5.38 -5.76
N GLU A 123 14.85 4.19 -5.85
CA GLU A 123 13.79 3.85 -6.80
C GLU A 123 12.56 3.31 -6.10
N ILE A 124 11.37 3.74 -6.56
CA ILE A 124 10.09 3.09 -6.27
C ILE A 124 9.69 2.30 -7.51
N VAL A 125 9.65 0.99 -7.40
CA VAL A 125 9.07 0.09 -8.41
C VAL A 125 7.69 -0.32 -7.96
N CYS A 126 6.69 -0.14 -8.81
CA CYS A 126 5.33 -0.61 -8.54
C CYS A 126 5.08 -1.93 -9.27
N LEU A 127 4.59 -2.93 -8.55
CA LEU A 127 3.98 -4.13 -9.10
C LEU A 127 2.47 -3.91 -9.15
N ALA A 128 1.99 -3.55 -10.34
CA ALA A 128 0.58 -3.27 -10.62
C ALA A 128 -0.14 -4.50 -11.15
N GLY A 129 -1.46 -4.51 -11.09
CA GLY A 129 -2.32 -5.57 -11.63
C GLY A 129 -3.70 -5.54 -10.99
N ILE A 130 -4.58 -6.43 -11.42
CA ILE A 130 -5.90 -6.65 -10.81
C ILE A 130 -5.77 -7.68 -9.70
N ASP A 131 -6.62 -7.59 -8.68
CA ASP A 131 -6.64 -8.54 -7.55
C ASP A 131 -6.74 -10.00 -8.04
N GLY A 132 -5.94 -10.88 -7.43
CA GLY A 132 -5.91 -12.31 -7.79
C GLY A 132 -4.93 -12.69 -8.91
N ASN A 133 -4.15 -11.76 -9.44
CA ASN A 133 -3.16 -12.04 -10.49
C ASN A 133 -1.80 -12.56 -9.96
N GLY A 134 -1.67 -12.86 -8.67
CA GLY A 134 -0.45 -13.45 -8.09
C GLY A 134 0.40 -12.49 -7.25
N GLN A 135 0.03 -11.21 -7.13
CA GLN A 135 0.79 -10.22 -6.36
C GLN A 135 0.93 -10.62 -4.89
N THR A 136 -0.14 -11.12 -4.27
CA THR A 136 -0.13 -11.57 -2.88
C THR A 136 0.82 -12.73 -2.67
N GLU A 137 0.77 -13.74 -3.55
CA GLU A 137 1.66 -14.90 -3.50
C GLU A 137 3.12 -14.51 -3.78
N PHE A 138 3.34 -13.58 -4.71
CA PHE A 138 4.66 -13.00 -4.94
C PHE A 138 5.24 -12.39 -3.66
N VAL A 139 4.47 -11.53 -2.99
CA VAL A 139 4.89 -10.91 -1.73
C VAL A 139 5.12 -11.95 -0.63
N TYR A 140 4.28 -12.97 -0.54
CA TYR A 140 4.45 -14.03 0.47
C TYR A 140 5.74 -14.84 0.23
N GLY A 141 6.06 -15.17 -1.02
CA GLY A 141 7.34 -15.77 -1.37
C GLY A 141 8.52 -14.85 -1.06
N LEU A 142 8.42 -13.57 -1.46
CA LEU A 142 9.46 -12.57 -1.23
C LEU A 142 9.72 -12.34 0.26
N THR A 143 8.71 -12.31 1.10
CA THR A 143 8.83 -12.07 2.54
C THR A 143 9.08 -13.33 3.37
N GLY A 144 8.99 -14.51 2.75
CA GLY A 144 9.21 -15.81 3.40
C GLY A 144 8.00 -16.34 4.15
N LEU A 145 6.80 -15.78 3.91
CA LEU A 145 5.52 -16.31 4.40
C LEU A 145 5.11 -17.59 3.69
N GLU A 146 5.54 -17.77 2.42
CA GLU A 146 5.35 -18.96 1.62
C GLU A 146 6.68 -19.43 1.04
N PRO A 147 6.89 -20.76 0.90
CA PRO A 147 8.07 -21.29 0.25
C PRO A 147 8.01 -21.07 -1.26
N LEU A 148 9.17 -20.93 -1.89
CA LEU A 148 9.29 -20.92 -3.35
C LEU A 148 9.21 -22.34 -3.91
N VAL A 149 8.61 -22.49 -5.08
CA VAL A 149 8.74 -23.71 -5.91
C VAL A 149 10.11 -23.71 -6.61
N SER A 150 10.52 -22.55 -7.13
CA SER A 150 11.82 -22.33 -7.76
C SER A 150 12.17 -20.85 -7.75
N GLY A 151 13.41 -20.53 -8.14
CA GLY A 151 13.92 -19.17 -8.25
C GLY A 151 14.86 -18.80 -7.11
N LYS A 152 15.36 -17.57 -7.18
CA LYS A 152 16.33 -17.04 -6.23
C LYS A 152 15.96 -15.62 -5.83
N ILE A 153 16.19 -15.27 -4.56
CA ILE A 153 16.00 -13.93 -4.05
C ILE A 153 17.29 -13.46 -3.39
N SER A 154 17.79 -12.31 -3.81
CA SER A 154 18.95 -11.66 -3.20
C SER A 154 18.58 -10.27 -2.66
N LEU A 155 19.05 -9.97 -1.46
CA LEU A 155 18.92 -8.66 -0.81
C LEU A 155 20.32 -8.07 -0.57
N CYS A 156 20.62 -6.91 -1.16
CA CYS A 156 21.94 -6.29 -1.14
C CYS A 156 23.07 -7.28 -1.52
N GLY A 157 22.84 -8.08 -2.58
CA GLY A 157 23.76 -9.08 -3.10
C GLY A 157 23.90 -10.37 -2.28
N LYS A 158 23.14 -10.51 -1.18
CA LYS A 158 23.15 -11.71 -0.34
C LYS A 158 21.92 -12.56 -0.62
N ASP A 159 22.11 -13.85 -0.82
CA ASP A 159 21.03 -14.81 -1.03
C ASP A 159 20.18 -14.94 0.25
N ILE A 160 18.88 -14.69 0.10
CA ILE A 160 17.88 -14.82 1.17
C ILE A 160 16.76 -15.82 0.81
N THR A 161 16.94 -16.60 -0.25
CA THR A 161 15.91 -17.50 -0.82
C THR A 161 15.27 -18.38 0.27
N HIS A 162 16.09 -18.97 1.13
CA HIS A 162 15.63 -19.86 2.20
C HIS A 162 15.78 -19.23 3.60
N ALA A 163 16.02 -17.91 3.67
CA ALA A 163 16.15 -17.21 4.93
C ALA A 163 14.82 -17.12 5.67
N SER A 164 14.87 -17.23 7.01
CA SER A 164 13.68 -17.02 7.84
C SER A 164 13.18 -15.58 7.76
N ILE A 165 11.92 -15.34 8.10
CA ILE A 165 11.31 -13.99 8.16
C ILE A 165 12.14 -13.06 9.05
N ARG A 166 12.55 -13.53 10.25
CA ARG A 166 13.41 -12.76 11.14
C ARG A 166 14.74 -12.37 10.49
N HIS A 167 15.36 -13.32 9.77
CA HIS A 167 16.63 -13.03 9.10
C HIS A 167 16.47 -11.99 8.00
N ARG A 168 15.40 -12.09 7.18
CA ARG A 168 15.07 -11.07 6.15
C ARG A 168 14.89 -9.69 6.79
N ASN A 169 14.15 -9.60 7.91
CA ASN A 169 13.97 -8.36 8.67
C ASN A 169 15.28 -7.78 9.17
N THR A 170 16.14 -8.61 9.79
CA THR A 170 17.43 -8.15 10.33
C THR A 170 18.45 -7.80 9.25
N MET A 171 18.24 -8.27 8.03
CA MET A 171 19.04 -7.88 6.86
C MET A 171 18.54 -6.60 6.17
N GLY A 172 17.52 -5.95 6.72
CA GLY A 172 17.03 -4.67 6.22
C GLY A 172 15.82 -4.76 5.29
N MET A 173 15.02 -5.84 5.32
CA MET A 173 13.73 -5.89 4.66
C MET A 173 12.63 -5.46 5.63
N SER A 174 11.83 -4.47 5.25
CA SER A 174 10.60 -4.07 5.95
C SER A 174 9.39 -4.36 5.08
N HIS A 175 8.25 -4.69 5.72
CA HIS A 175 7.03 -5.06 5.03
C HIS A 175 5.80 -4.40 5.64
N ILE A 176 5.17 -3.53 4.88
CA ILE A 176 3.83 -3.00 5.15
C ILE A 176 2.84 -3.93 4.47
N PRO A 177 2.08 -4.76 5.22
CA PRO A 177 1.23 -5.79 4.63
C PRO A 177 -0.08 -5.22 4.09
N GLU A 178 -0.68 -5.93 3.14
CA GLU A 178 -2.00 -5.62 2.56
C GLU A 178 -3.10 -5.61 3.63
N ASP A 179 -3.17 -6.67 4.42
CA ASP A 179 -4.14 -6.78 5.51
C ASP A 179 -3.49 -6.43 6.85
N ARG A 180 -3.79 -5.20 7.31
CA ARG A 180 -3.28 -4.67 8.59
C ARG A 180 -3.75 -5.44 9.81
N HIS A 181 -4.91 -6.12 9.73
CA HIS A 181 -5.48 -6.87 10.85
C HIS A 181 -4.97 -8.31 10.91
N LYS A 182 -4.67 -8.91 9.76
CA LYS A 182 -4.17 -10.28 9.68
C LYS A 182 -2.65 -10.36 9.87
N HIS A 183 -1.92 -9.42 9.28
CA HIS A 183 -0.47 -9.47 9.21
C HIS A 183 0.23 -8.22 9.76
N GLY A 184 -0.50 -7.11 9.95
CA GLY A 184 0.08 -5.84 10.36
C GLY A 184 0.17 -5.66 11.87
N LEU A 185 -0.93 -5.88 12.59
CA LEU A 185 -1.06 -5.62 14.02
C LEU A 185 -1.68 -6.80 14.76
N VAL A 186 -1.28 -6.97 16.00
CA VAL A 186 -2.02 -7.78 16.97
C VAL A 186 -3.04 -6.87 17.64
N LEU A 187 -4.31 -6.96 17.20
CA LEU A 187 -5.35 -5.97 17.52
C LEU A 187 -5.62 -5.79 19.00
N ASP A 188 -5.48 -6.87 19.81
CA ASP A 188 -5.73 -6.84 21.25
C ASP A 188 -4.51 -6.42 22.08
N TYR A 189 -3.35 -6.18 21.43
CA TYR A 189 -2.17 -5.65 22.06
C TYR A 189 -2.21 -4.12 22.11
N THR A 190 -1.42 -3.55 23.02
CA THR A 190 -1.20 -2.11 23.08
C THR A 190 -0.42 -1.62 21.86
N LEU A 191 -0.47 -0.32 21.62
CA LEU A 191 0.29 0.31 20.54
C LEU A 191 1.81 0.12 20.75
N GLU A 192 2.31 0.28 21.99
CA GLU A 192 3.72 0.06 22.31
C GLU A 192 4.18 -1.38 22.05
N ASP A 193 3.34 -2.37 22.37
CA ASP A 193 3.68 -3.77 22.10
C ASP A 193 3.69 -4.05 20.58
N ASN A 194 2.77 -3.46 19.82
CA ASN A 194 2.75 -3.58 18.37
C ASN A 194 3.94 -2.89 17.70
N LEU A 195 4.38 -1.75 18.20
CA LEU A 195 5.51 -1.01 17.63
C LEU A 195 6.84 -1.76 17.83
N VAL A 196 7.00 -2.47 18.94
CA VAL A 196 8.23 -3.23 19.23
C VAL A 196 8.19 -4.68 18.73
N LEU A 197 7.03 -5.15 18.22
CA LEU A 197 6.73 -6.56 17.92
C LEU A 197 7.80 -7.29 17.12
N GLN A 198 8.45 -6.62 16.18
CA GLN A 198 9.48 -7.21 15.33
C GLN A 198 10.91 -6.99 15.85
N ARG A 199 11.08 -6.21 16.93
CA ARG A 199 12.37 -5.81 17.50
C ARG A 199 12.53 -6.17 18.99
N TYR A 200 11.48 -6.77 19.60
CA TYR A 200 11.48 -7.04 21.05
C TYR A 200 12.72 -7.79 21.56
N PHE A 201 13.38 -8.57 20.71
CA PHE A 201 14.58 -9.35 21.05
C PHE A 201 15.87 -8.53 21.04
N GLU A 202 15.84 -7.29 20.56
CA GLU A 202 17.03 -6.43 20.54
C GLU A 202 17.45 -6.03 21.96
N PRO A 203 18.77 -5.81 22.19
CA PRO A 203 19.30 -5.47 23.53
C PRO A 203 18.68 -4.20 24.12
N GLU A 204 18.17 -3.31 23.30
CA GLU A 204 17.44 -2.11 23.73
C GLU A 204 16.15 -2.46 24.48
N PHE A 205 15.41 -3.47 23.99
CA PHE A 205 14.08 -3.83 24.47
C PHE A 205 14.07 -5.07 25.38
N THR A 206 15.13 -5.87 25.37
CA THR A 206 15.21 -7.09 26.16
C THR A 206 16.53 -7.13 26.96
N SER A 207 16.43 -7.48 28.24
CA SER A 207 17.58 -7.68 29.10
C SER A 207 18.32 -9.00 28.75
N LYS A 208 19.56 -9.16 29.19
CA LYS A 208 20.30 -10.42 29.02
C LYS A 208 19.63 -11.64 29.67
N ALA A 209 18.75 -11.43 30.65
CA ALA A 209 17.94 -12.48 31.28
C ALA A 209 16.62 -12.77 30.57
N GLY A 210 16.36 -12.13 29.43
CA GLY A 210 15.13 -12.35 28.62
C GLY A 210 13.91 -11.53 29.05
N PHE A 211 14.04 -10.63 30.03
CA PHE A 211 12.93 -9.77 30.46
C PHE A 211 12.81 -8.51 29.59
N LEU A 212 11.59 -8.15 29.20
CA LEU A 212 11.31 -6.93 28.46
C LEU A 212 11.59 -5.68 29.30
N ARG A 213 12.23 -4.70 28.68
CA ARG A 213 12.52 -3.37 29.27
C ARG A 213 11.36 -2.42 28.97
N ARG A 214 10.31 -2.51 29.77
CA ARG A 214 9.04 -1.78 29.52
C ARG A 214 9.22 -0.28 29.41
N ASP A 215 10.13 0.33 30.19
CA ASP A 215 10.40 1.77 30.12
C ASP A 215 11.01 2.17 28.77
N ASN A 216 11.91 1.34 28.22
CA ASN A 216 12.50 1.59 26.91
C ASN A 216 11.47 1.43 25.80
N ILE A 217 10.64 0.39 25.87
CA ILE A 217 9.53 0.16 24.93
C ILE A 217 8.56 1.35 24.94
N ARG A 218 8.21 1.88 26.14
CA ARG A 218 7.35 3.03 26.30
C ARG A 218 7.93 4.27 25.63
N LYS A 219 9.20 4.61 25.93
CA LYS A 219 9.89 5.76 25.33
C LYS A 219 10.01 5.64 23.81
N TYR A 220 10.31 4.45 23.32
CA TYR A 220 10.36 4.15 21.90
C TYR A 220 9.00 4.41 21.23
N ALA A 221 7.92 3.91 21.83
CA ALA A 221 6.58 4.10 21.31
C ALA A 221 6.14 5.58 21.34
N GLU A 222 6.45 6.31 22.43
CA GLU A 222 6.17 7.74 22.53
C GLU A 222 6.84 8.53 21.40
N ARG A 223 8.11 8.25 21.12
CA ARG A 223 8.86 8.87 20.03
C ARG A 223 8.21 8.58 18.67
N LEU A 224 7.84 7.34 18.38
CA LEU A 224 7.20 7.00 17.10
C LEU A 224 5.81 7.61 16.95
N ILE A 225 5.03 7.64 18.03
CA ILE A 225 3.71 8.28 18.05
C ILE A 225 3.82 9.75 17.67
N GLU A 226 4.78 10.46 18.23
CA GLU A 226 5.01 11.87 17.95
C GLU A 226 5.56 12.08 16.52
N GLN A 227 6.62 11.37 16.17
CA GLN A 227 7.32 11.52 14.88
C GLN A 227 6.41 11.23 13.67
N TYR A 228 5.52 10.24 13.79
CA TYR A 228 4.66 9.80 12.70
C TYR A 228 3.21 10.26 12.82
N ASP A 229 2.91 11.19 13.72
CA ASP A 229 1.55 11.70 13.97
C ASP A 229 0.52 10.57 14.12
N VAL A 230 0.84 9.56 14.93
CA VAL A 230 -0.08 8.46 15.24
C VAL A 230 -1.04 8.91 16.33
N ARG A 231 -2.31 9.09 15.99
CA ARG A 231 -3.33 9.51 16.97
C ARG A 231 -3.90 8.32 17.70
N SER A 232 -3.70 8.30 19.00
CA SER A 232 -4.13 7.25 19.91
C SER A 232 -4.79 7.87 21.15
N GLY A 233 -5.87 7.26 21.65
CA GLY A 233 -6.67 7.85 22.74
C GLY A 233 -5.95 7.89 24.08
N GLN A 234 -5.04 6.95 24.34
CA GLN A 234 -4.31 6.80 25.60
C GLN A 234 -2.77 6.70 25.36
N GLY A 235 -2.28 7.27 24.24
CA GLY A 235 -0.87 7.18 23.88
C GLY A 235 -0.42 5.74 23.65
N PRO A 236 0.79 5.35 24.14
CA PRO A 236 1.37 4.02 23.92
C PRO A 236 0.53 2.83 24.42
N ILE A 237 -0.28 3.03 25.45
CA ILE A 237 -1.12 1.96 26.03
C ILE A 237 -2.46 1.77 25.33
N THR A 238 -2.75 2.55 24.29
CA THR A 238 -3.96 2.39 23.48
C THR A 238 -3.98 1.00 22.86
N VAL A 239 -5.08 0.26 23.05
CA VAL A 239 -5.29 -1.04 22.39
C VAL A 239 -5.51 -0.79 20.89
N ALA A 240 -4.76 -1.49 20.03
CA ALA A 240 -4.72 -1.23 18.59
C ALA A 240 -6.11 -1.35 17.93
N ARG A 241 -6.98 -2.24 18.39
CA ARG A 241 -8.35 -2.42 17.91
C ARG A 241 -9.22 -1.15 18.04
N SER A 242 -8.95 -0.30 19.02
CA SER A 242 -9.72 0.92 19.25
C SER A 242 -9.32 2.10 18.36
N MET A 243 -8.24 1.95 17.59
CA MET A 243 -7.72 2.99 16.72
C MET A 243 -8.46 2.99 15.36
N SER A 244 -8.54 4.16 14.73
CA SER A 244 -9.03 4.25 13.34
C SER A 244 -8.07 3.56 12.36
N GLY A 245 -8.60 3.08 11.23
CA GLY A 245 -7.80 2.41 10.20
C GLY A 245 -6.61 3.23 9.72
N GLY A 246 -6.76 4.55 9.56
CA GLY A 246 -5.66 5.45 9.19
C GLY A 246 -4.56 5.51 10.25
N ASN A 247 -4.91 5.53 11.54
CA ASN A 247 -3.90 5.54 12.61
C ASN A 247 -3.27 4.16 12.82
N GLN A 248 -4.00 3.06 12.61
CA GLN A 248 -3.43 1.72 12.56
C GLN A 248 -2.38 1.61 11.45
N GLN A 249 -2.68 2.14 10.26
CA GLN A 249 -1.76 2.15 9.14
C GLN A 249 -0.53 3.02 9.41
N LYS A 250 -0.71 4.22 9.99
CA LYS A 250 0.41 5.07 10.42
C LYS A 250 1.33 4.36 11.42
N ALA A 251 0.76 3.59 12.36
CA ALA A 251 1.55 2.81 13.31
C ALA A 251 2.38 1.71 12.63
N ILE A 252 1.80 1.02 11.64
CA ILE A 252 2.54 0.02 10.84
C ILE A 252 3.66 0.71 10.07
N VAL A 253 3.36 1.81 9.36
CA VAL A 253 4.36 2.57 8.59
C VAL A 253 5.48 3.09 9.49
N ALA A 254 5.15 3.64 10.66
CA ALA A 254 6.12 4.09 11.65
C ALA A 254 7.07 2.96 12.07
N ARG A 255 6.52 1.80 12.42
CA ARG A 255 7.29 0.61 12.80
C ARG A 255 8.22 0.13 11.69
N GLU A 256 7.72 0.08 10.46
CA GLU A 256 8.47 -0.46 9.33
C GLU A 256 9.56 0.49 8.83
N ILE A 257 9.31 1.80 8.84
CA ILE A 257 10.28 2.81 8.40
C ILE A 257 11.35 3.07 9.46
N ASP A 258 10.98 3.09 10.76
CA ASP A 258 11.94 3.36 11.85
C ASP A 258 13.03 2.28 11.99
N LYS A 259 12.85 1.13 11.37
CA LYS A 259 13.91 0.10 11.26
C LYS A 259 15.04 0.50 10.32
N ASP A 260 14.94 1.62 9.62
CA ASP A 260 15.88 2.08 8.60
C ASP A 260 16.18 1.01 7.52
N PRO A 261 15.13 0.52 6.81
CA PRO A 261 15.28 -0.62 5.91
C PRO A 261 16.10 -0.28 4.67
N GLU A 262 16.79 -1.28 4.12
CA GLU A 262 17.37 -1.23 2.77
C GLU A 262 16.29 -1.38 1.69
N LEU A 263 15.28 -2.23 1.96
CA LEU A 263 14.11 -2.50 1.12
C LEU A 263 12.83 -2.34 1.92
N LEU A 264 11.96 -1.45 1.47
CA LEU A 264 10.59 -1.33 1.96
C LEU A 264 9.62 -1.97 0.95
N VAL A 265 8.98 -3.06 1.35
CA VAL A 265 7.88 -3.68 0.60
C VAL A 265 6.57 -3.13 1.13
N ALA A 266 5.86 -2.35 0.32
CA ALA A 266 4.59 -1.71 0.70
C ALA A 266 3.45 -2.28 -0.15
N VAL A 267 2.55 -3.05 0.47
CA VAL A 267 1.47 -3.75 -0.23
C VAL A 267 0.15 -3.08 0.07
N GLN A 268 -0.47 -2.50 -0.96
CA GLN A 268 -1.72 -1.75 -0.88
C GLN A 268 -1.76 -0.79 0.35
N PRO A 269 -0.71 0.02 0.55
CA PRO A 269 -0.50 0.75 1.79
C PRO A 269 -1.59 1.78 2.08
N THR A 270 -2.35 2.18 1.07
CA THR A 270 -3.40 3.20 1.13
C THR A 270 -4.82 2.64 1.11
N ARG A 271 -4.98 1.32 0.95
CA ARG A 271 -6.29 0.66 0.82
C ARG A 271 -7.25 1.00 1.96
N GLY A 272 -8.41 1.58 1.59
CA GLY A 272 -9.49 1.90 2.54
C GLY A 272 -9.17 3.03 3.51
N LEU A 273 -8.24 3.90 3.16
CA LEU A 273 -7.88 5.10 3.93
C LEU A 273 -8.57 6.34 3.38
N ASP A 274 -8.68 7.36 4.22
CA ASP A 274 -9.09 8.69 3.79
C ASP A 274 -7.96 9.42 3.05
N VAL A 275 -8.32 10.44 2.27
CA VAL A 275 -7.40 11.19 1.41
C VAL A 275 -6.20 11.76 2.18
N GLY A 276 -6.42 12.22 3.43
CA GLY A 276 -5.33 12.76 4.24
C GLY A 276 -4.33 11.70 4.70
N ALA A 277 -4.80 10.47 4.95
CA ALA A 277 -3.94 9.35 5.27
C ALA A 277 -3.20 8.84 4.03
N ILE A 278 -3.85 8.83 2.86
CA ILE A 278 -3.23 8.48 1.57
C ILE A 278 -2.06 9.42 1.28
N GLU A 279 -2.30 10.74 1.29
CA GLU A 279 -1.23 11.75 1.08
C GLU A 279 -0.05 11.54 2.03
N TYR A 280 -0.36 11.27 3.31
CA TYR A 280 0.68 11.02 4.31
C TYR A 280 1.53 9.79 3.96
N ILE A 281 0.90 8.66 3.60
CA ILE A 281 1.60 7.42 3.25
C ILE A 281 2.48 7.62 2.00
N HIS A 282 1.93 8.26 0.95
CA HIS A 282 2.70 8.54 -0.26
C HIS A 282 3.95 9.38 0.05
N LYS A 283 3.82 10.42 0.89
CA LYS A 283 4.97 11.22 1.33
C LYS A 283 6.02 10.38 2.06
N GLN A 284 5.61 9.42 2.89
CA GLN A 284 6.54 8.52 3.57
C GLN A 284 7.28 7.60 2.59
N LEU A 285 6.58 7.02 1.60
CA LEU A 285 7.21 6.17 0.59
C LEU A 285 8.22 6.96 -0.25
N VAL A 286 7.84 8.17 -0.71
CA VAL A 286 8.74 9.05 -1.48
C VAL A 286 9.92 9.52 -0.62
N ALA A 287 9.72 9.82 0.67
CA ALA A 287 10.82 10.17 1.57
C ALA A 287 11.84 9.04 1.68
N GLN A 288 11.39 7.79 1.85
CA GLN A 288 12.28 6.62 1.88
C GLN A 288 13.09 6.49 0.58
N ARG A 289 12.43 6.63 -0.56
CA ARG A 289 13.09 6.63 -1.86
C ARG A 289 14.11 7.76 -1.99
N ASP A 290 13.76 8.98 -1.58
CA ASP A 290 14.62 10.17 -1.67
C ASP A 290 15.82 10.12 -0.70
N GLU A 291 15.72 9.32 0.37
CA GLU A 291 16.80 8.95 1.29
C GLU A 291 17.70 7.83 0.72
N GLY A 292 17.44 7.35 -0.49
CA GLY A 292 18.22 6.32 -1.16
C GLY A 292 17.84 4.89 -0.82
N LYS A 293 16.67 4.66 -0.21
CA LYS A 293 16.14 3.32 0.04
C LYS A 293 15.49 2.75 -1.23
N ALA A 294 15.41 1.43 -1.33
CA ALA A 294 14.63 0.76 -2.36
C ALA A 294 13.20 0.57 -1.87
N VAL A 295 12.22 0.86 -2.72
CA VAL A 295 10.81 0.67 -2.39
C VAL A 295 10.14 -0.21 -3.45
N LEU A 296 9.55 -1.33 -3.03
CA LEU A 296 8.67 -2.14 -3.83
C LEU A 296 7.23 -1.86 -3.39
N LEU A 297 6.51 -1.10 -4.21
CA LEU A 297 5.09 -0.83 -4.03
C LEU A 297 4.27 -1.89 -4.76
N VAL A 298 3.28 -2.48 -4.10
CA VAL A 298 2.27 -3.32 -4.75
C VAL A 298 0.94 -2.59 -4.60
N SER A 299 0.35 -2.18 -5.71
CA SER A 299 -0.89 -1.40 -5.70
C SER A 299 -1.85 -1.81 -6.82
N LEU A 300 -3.13 -1.73 -6.51
CA LEU A 300 -4.26 -1.94 -7.43
C LEU A 300 -4.97 -0.62 -7.76
N GLU A 301 -4.61 0.46 -7.06
CA GLU A 301 -5.24 1.77 -7.23
C GLU A 301 -4.51 2.55 -8.35
N LEU A 302 -5.22 2.82 -9.46
CA LEU A 302 -4.62 3.44 -10.66
C LEU A 302 -3.92 4.76 -10.37
N ASP A 303 -4.53 5.63 -9.55
CA ASP A 303 -3.94 6.93 -9.21
C ASP A 303 -2.61 6.75 -8.47
N GLU A 304 -2.52 5.77 -7.54
CA GLU A 304 -1.28 5.45 -6.83
C GLU A 304 -0.23 4.86 -7.77
N VAL A 305 -0.64 3.97 -8.68
CA VAL A 305 0.26 3.34 -9.68
C VAL A 305 0.83 4.36 -10.65
N MET A 306 0.07 5.39 -11.00
CA MET A 306 0.52 6.42 -11.94
C MET A 306 1.39 7.51 -11.29
N ASP A 307 1.12 7.86 -10.03
CA ASP A 307 1.71 9.04 -9.39
C ASP A 307 2.97 8.72 -8.56
N VAL A 308 2.98 7.59 -7.85
CA VAL A 308 4.00 7.33 -6.82
C VAL A 308 5.28 6.69 -7.36
N PRO A 309 5.24 5.67 -8.22
CA PRO A 309 6.43 4.94 -8.64
C PRO A 309 7.28 5.70 -9.67
N ASP A 310 8.51 5.24 -9.82
CA ASP A 310 9.42 5.65 -10.90
C ASP A 310 9.34 4.69 -12.09
N ARG A 311 8.91 3.45 -11.84
CA ARG A 311 8.76 2.39 -12.82
C ARG A 311 7.61 1.45 -12.43
N ILE A 312 6.83 1.00 -13.40
CA ILE A 312 5.68 0.12 -13.22
C ILE A 312 5.97 -1.22 -13.88
N LEU A 313 5.84 -2.29 -13.12
CA LEU A 313 5.77 -3.66 -13.62
C LEU A 313 4.32 -4.11 -13.53
N VAL A 314 3.77 -4.67 -14.61
CA VAL A 314 2.38 -5.13 -14.61
C VAL A 314 2.34 -6.64 -14.53
N MET A 315 1.63 -7.15 -13.52
CA MET A 315 1.43 -8.59 -13.34
C MET A 315 0.04 -9.01 -13.82
N TYR A 316 0.00 -10.04 -14.65
CA TYR A 316 -1.21 -10.68 -15.13
C TYR A 316 -1.04 -12.21 -15.12
N GLU A 317 -1.98 -12.94 -14.52
CA GLU A 317 -1.97 -14.41 -14.39
C GLU A 317 -0.63 -15.01 -13.89
N GLY A 318 0.02 -14.29 -12.96
CA GLY A 318 1.27 -14.73 -12.33
C GLY A 318 2.55 -14.42 -13.12
N GLU A 319 2.47 -13.69 -14.21
CA GLU A 319 3.59 -13.30 -15.07
C GLU A 319 3.74 -11.77 -15.10
N ILE A 320 4.96 -11.26 -15.29
CA ILE A 320 5.17 -9.85 -15.64
C ILE A 320 4.90 -9.69 -17.13
N VAL A 321 3.86 -8.94 -17.48
CA VAL A 321 3.41 -8.75 -18.87
C VAL A 321 3.84 -7.42 -19.48
N GLY A 322 4.39 -6.50 -18.69
CA GLY A 322 4.89 -5.22 -19.18
C GLY A 322 5.73 -4.49 -18.15
N GLU A 323 6.64 -3.65 -18.65
CA GLU A 323 7.41 -2.68 -17.88
C GLU A 323 7.18 -1.29 -18.46
N LEU A 324 6.62 -0.37 -17.64
CA LEU A 324 6.11 0.91 -18.10
C LEU A 324 6.76 2.07 -17.35
N ASP A 325 6.91 3.20 -18.05
CA ASP A 325 7.28 4.48 -17.49
C ASP A 325 6.01 5.28 -17.15
N PRO A 326 5.71 5.57 -15.87
CA PRO A 326 4.48 6.28 -15.48
C PRO A 326 4.34 7.65 -16.14
N LYS A 327 5.46 8.27 -16.58
CA LYS A 327 5.43 9.58 -17.26
C LYS A 327 5.04 9.50 -18.74
N LYS A 328 5.05 8.31 -19.33
CA LYS A 328 4.77 8.08 -20.75
C LYS A 328 3.52 7.23 -20.99
N THR A 329 3.04 6.58 -19.96
CA THR A 329 1.92 5.64 -20.03
C THR A 329 0.62 6.37 -19.69
N THR A 330 -0.48 6.05 -20.38
CA THR A 330 -1.81 6.52 -20.00
C THR A 330 -2.53 5.50 -19.10
N GLN A 331 -3.58 5.93 -18.39
CA GLN A 331 -4.38 5.03 -17.57
C GLN A 331 -5.06 3.94 -18.40
N GLU A 332 -5.51 4.29 -19.64
CA GLU A 332 -6.10 3.33 -20.58
C GLU A 332 -5.08 2.27 -21.00
N GLU A 333 -3.84 2.69 -21.31
CA GLU A 333 -2.78 1.77 -21.68
C GLU A 333 -2.43 0.82 -20.52
N LEU A 334 -2.26 1.36 -19.32
CA LEU A 334 -2.05 0.56 -18.11
C LEU A 334 -3.19 -0.45 -17.90
N GLY A 335 -4.43 -0.01 -18.10
CA GLY A 335 -5.62 -0.87 -18.01
C GLY A 335 -5.59 -2.05 -18.98
N LEU A 336 -5.11 -1.86 -20.21
CA LEU A 336 -4.95 -2.94 -21.18
C LEU A 336 -3.93 -4.00 -20.75
N TYR A 337 -2.79 -3.59 -20.16
CA TYR A 337 -1.82 -4.53 -19.60
C TYR A 337 -2.40 -5.27 -18.38
N MET A 338 -3.06 -4.56 -17.47
CA MET A 338 -3.66 -5.15 -16.27
C MET A 338 -4.76 -6.16 -16.60
N ALA A 339 -5.50 -5.94 -17.70
CA ALA A 339 -6.52 -6.85 -18.22
C ALA A 339 -5.95 -7.99 -19.09
N GLY A 340 -4.62 -8.02 -19.34
CA GLY A 340 -3.97 -9.03 -20.20
C GLY A 340 -4.23 -8.85 -21.69
N ALA A 341 -4.87 -7.74 -22.10
CA ALA A 341 -5.14 -7.43 -23.52
C ALA A 341 -3.90 -6.91 -24.26
N LYS A 342 -2.89 -6.44 -23.50
CA LYS A 342 -1.58 -6.01 -24.03
C LYS A 342 -0.45 -6.68 -23.26
N ARG A 343 0.59 -7.10 -23.96
CA ARG A 343 1.80 -7.68 -23.38
C ARG A 343 3.01 -7.16 -24.14
N ASP A 344 4.11 -6.89 -23.45
CA ASP A 344 5.39 -6.65 -24.09
C ASP A 344 5.97 -7.97 -24.60
N GLU A 345 6.68 -7.94 -25.73
CA GLU A 345 7.50 -9.07 -26.13
C GLU A 345 8.59 -9.28 -25.08
N VAL A 346 8.53 -10.41 -24.37
CA VAL A 346 9.56 -10.76 -23.38
C VAL A 346 10.90 -10.82 -24.11
N LYS A 347 11.75 -9.83 -23.89
CA LYS A 347 13.16 -9.96 -24.27
C LYS A 347 13.77 -10.99 -23.34
N ALA A 348 13.96 -12.20 -23.88
CA ALA A 348 14.63 -13.31 -23.22
C ALA A 348 16.06 -12.95 -22.77
#